data_a53b7e13aa6eb7cb3750ac4c2faf2061
#
_entry.id   a53b7e13aa6eb7cb3750ac4c2faf2061
#
_cell.length_a   1.000
_cell.length_b   1.000
_cell.length_c   1.000
_cell.angle_alpha   90.00
_cell.angle_beta   90.00
_cell.angle_gamma   90.00
#
_symmetry.space_group_name_H-M   'P 1'
#
loop_
_entity.id
_entity.type
_entity.pdbx_description
1 polymer ?
#
loop_
_entity_poly.entity_id
_entity_poly.type
_entity_poly.pdbx_seq_one_letter_code
_entity_poly.pdbx_strand_id
1 'polypeptide(L)'
;TVVNVVRQEAPAAENSVIFKALPTTINFAFNSSKIDPTQEVGVYNLVQFMKENPDVRVRLTGFADKRGTEKANMIISERRVNAVADMVISKYGINKDRIVKDHKGVSSRYDKDEWNRCVLVEIIK
;
A
#
# COMPACT_ATOMS: atom_id res chain seq x y z
N THR A 1 21.00 -4.13 -5.67
CA THR A 1 21.05 -3.37 -5.98
C THR A 1 20.56 -3.10 -6.25
N VAL A 2 20.55 -3.25 -5.94
CA VAL A 2 20.32 -2.30 -6.29
C VAL A 2 19.76 -2.06 -6.82
N VAL A 3 19.59 -2.17 -6.57
CA VAL A 3 19.32 -1.31 -7.09
C VAL A 3 18.80 -1.07 -7.61
N ASN A 4 18.58 -1.23 -7.32
CA ASN A 4 18.44 -0.33 -7.83
C ASN A 4 18.06 -0.02 -8.32
N VAL A 5 17.95 -0.32 -8.19
CA VAL A 5 17.93 0.50 -8.64
C VAL A 5 17.95 0.87 -8.94
N VAL A 6 17.98 0.77 -8.75
CA VAL A 6 18.32 1.63 -9.05
C VAL A 6 18.63 2.00 -9.12
N ARG A 7 18.91 2.04 -9.07
CA ARG A 7 19.59 2.88 -9.18
C ARG A 7 19.87 3.08 -9.14
N GLN A 8 20.03 3.02 -8.74
CA GLN A 8 20.75 3.64 -8.65
C GLN A 8 21.13 3.87 -8.27
N GLU A 9 21.42 3.87 -7.90
CA GLU A 9 22.18 4.57 -7.60
C GLU A 9 22.44 4.93 -7.13
N ALA A 10 22.77 4.82 -6.79
CA ALA A 10 23.32 5.49 -6.32
C ALA A 10 23.63 5.81 -5.69
N PRO A 11 24.07 6.04 -5.38
CA PRO A 11 24.44 6.60 -4.76
C PRO A 11 24.43 6.74 -4.12
N ALA A 12 24.50 6.59 -3.60
CA ALA A 12 24.59 7.05 -3.12
C ALA A 12 24.55 7.00 -2.49
N ALA A 13 24.77 6.74 -2.24
CA ALA A 13 24.79 6.99 -1.90
C ALA A 13 24.67 6.82 -1.41
N GLU A 14 24.72 6.47 -1.18
CA GLU A 14 24.63 6.61 -1.06
C GLU A 14 24.10 6.54 -1.02
N ASN A 15 24.39 6.11 -0.84
CA ASN A 15 23.83 6.33 -1.02
C ASN A 15 23.21 6.24 -1.31
N SER A 16 23.61 5.74 -1.11
CA SER A 16 22.94 5.96 -1.37
C SER A 16 22.13 5.99 -1.40
N VAL A 17 22.77 6.52 -1.34
CA VAL A 17 21.49 6.61 -0.78
C VAL A 17 20.42 6.04 -1.65
N ILE A 18 19.98 5.03 -1.33
CA ILE A 18 18.88 4.50 -2.04
C ILE A 18 17.63 4.87 -1.30
N PHE A 19 16.85 5.76 -1.88
CA PHE A 19 15.55 5.98 -1.37
C PHE A 19 14.66 4.87 -1.81
N LYS A 20 14.24 4.09 -0.86
CA LYS A 20 13.05 3.30 -1.06
C LYS A 20 11.90 4.20 -0.66
N ALA A 21 11.26 4.78 -1.65
CA ALA A 21 10.11 5.62 -1.37
C ALA A 21 9.02 4.78 -0.73
N LEU A 22 8.47 5.28 0.39
CA LEU A 22 7.30 4.66 1.00
C LEU A 22 6.10 4.96 0.11
N PRO A 23 5.25 3.97 -0.17
CA PRO A 23 4.04 4.25 -0.91
C PRO A 23 3.07 5.05 -0.06
N THR A 24 2.38 6.00 -0.68
CA THR A 24 1.23 6.65 -0.07
C THR A 24 -0.01 5.81 -0.29
N THR A 25 -0.08 5.18 -1.45
CA THR A 25 -1.21 4.32 -1.82
C THR A 25 -0.71 3.08 -2.54
N ILE A 26 -1.52 2.01 -2.42
CA ILE A 26 -1.41 0.82 -3.27
C ILE A 26 -2.65 0.84 -4.16
N ASN A 27 -2.46 0.87 -5.47
CA ASN A 27 -3.55 1.07 -6.42
C ASN A 27 -4.04 -0.25 -7.00
N PHE A 28 -5.30 -0.25 -7.47
CA PHE A 28 -5.96 -1.46 -7.97
C PHE A 28 -6.65 -1.18 -9.30
N ALA A 29 -6.77 -2.22 -10.11
CA ALA A 29 -7.57 -2.18 -11.31
C ALA A 29 -9.06 -2.11 -10.96
N PHE A 30 -9.88 -1.69 -11.92
CA PHE A 30 -11.31 -1.60 -11.73
C PHE A 30 -11.90 -2.95 -11.31
N ASN A 31 -12.74 -2.92 -10.31
CA ASN A 31 -13.45 -4.10 -9.78
C ASN A 31 -12.49 -5.24 -9.38
N SER A 32 -11.28 -4.90 -8.94
CA SER A 32 -10.27 -5.88 -8.55
C SER A 32 -9.69 -5.55 -7.18
N SER A 33 -9.40 -6.60 -6.43
CA SER A 33 -8.63 -6.51 -5.17
C SER A 33 -7.33 -7.30 -5.28
N LYS A 34 -6.91 -7.63 -6.49
CA LYS A 34 -5.64 -8.31 -6.72
C LYS A 34 -4.50 -7.29 -6.74
N ILE A 35 -3.43 -7.58 -6.01
CA ILE A 35 -2.26 -6.72 -6.00
C ILE A 35 -1.41 -7.05 -7.22
N ASP A 36 -1.32 -6.07 -8.13
CA ASP A 36 -0.51 -6.19 -9.32
C ASP A 36 0.97 -6.22 -8.93
N PRO A 37 1.82 -6.99 -9.64
CA PRO A 37 3.26 -7.03 -9.33
C PRO A 37 3.92 -5.65 -9.28
N THR A 38 3.47 -4.69 -10.08
CA THR A 38 4.01 -3.33 -10.01
C THR A 38 3.66 -2.64 -8.70
N GLN A 39 2.53 -2.99 -8.09
CA GLN A 39 2.11 -2.43 -6.81
C GLN A 39 2.72 -3.19 -5.63
N GLU A 40 3.10 -4.44 -5.82
CA GLU A 40 3.74 -5.22 -4.77
C GLU A 40 5.09 -4.61 -4.37
N VAL A 41 5.76 -3.91 -5.27
CA VAL A 41 7.00 -3.20 -4.94
C VAL A 41 6.77 -2.21 -3.79
N GLY A 42 5.66 -1.48 -3.84
CA GLY A 42 5.30 -0.58 -2.75
C GLY A 42 5.06 -1.30 -1.44
N VAL A 43 4.36 -2.44 -1.49
CA VAL A 43 4.12 -3.26 -0.30
C VAL A 43 5.46 -3.74 0.28
N TYR A 44 6.36 -4.21 -0.57
CA TYR A 44 7.68 -4.64 -0.13
C TYR A 44 8.45 -3.51 0.55
N ASN A 45 8.44 -2.32 -0.03
CA ASN A 45 9.13 -1.16 0.55
C ASN A 45 8.55 -0.78 1.90
N LEU A 46 7.23 -0.85 2.04
CA LEU A 46 6.57 -0.63 3.32
C LEU A 46 7.03 -1.64 4.36
N VAL A 47 7.10 -2.91 3.98
CA VAL A 47 7.53 -3.98 4.88
C VAL A 47 8.97 -3.74 5.34
N GLN A 48 9.86 -3.36 4.42
CA GLN A 48 11.26 -3.08 4.79
C GLN A 48 11.35 -1.93 5.79
N PHE A 49 10.58 -0.87 5.55
CA PHE A 49 10.51 0.25 6.48
C PHE A 49 10.04 -0.20 7.87
N MET A 50 9.00 -1.02 7.91
CA MET A 50 8.46 -1.51 9.18
C MET A 50 9.45 -2.41 9.92
N LYS A 51 10.24 -3.20 9.20
CA LYS A 51 11.26 -4.03 9.81
C LYS A 51 12.41 -3.20 10.40
N GLU A 52 12.72 -2.09 9.75
CA GLU A 52 13.78 -1.18 10.21
C GLU A 52 13.30 -0.26 11.33
N ASN A 53 11.98 -0.14 11.52
CA ASN A 53 11.39 0.75 12.50
C ASN A 53 10.35 -0.01 13.32
N PRO A 54 10.79 -0.86 14.27
CA PRO A 54 9.87 -1.79 14.95
C PRO A 54 8.78 -1.13 15.78
N ASP A 55 8.92 0.14 16.14
CA ASP A 55 7.92 0.85 16.93
C ASP A 55 6.78 1.43 16.08
N VAL A 56 6.92 1.39 14.76
CA VAL A 56 5.94 2.00 13.87
C VAL A 56 4.78 1.05 13.63
N ARG A 57 3.59 1.61 13.61
CA ARG A 57 2.36 0.92 13.17
C ARG A 57 1.87 1.59 11.91
N VAL A 58 1.03 0.89 11.16
CA VAL A 58 0.53 1.36 9.88
C VAL A 58 -0.99 1.23 9.85
N ARG A 59 -1.65 2.29 9.41
CA ARG A 59 -3.08 2.22 9.09
C ARG A 59 -3.22 2.06 7.58
N LEU A 60 -4.04 1.08 7.20
CA LEU A 60 -4.39 0.80 5.81
C LEU A 60 -5.87 1.08 5.64
N THR A 61 -6.21 2.02 4.75
CA THR A 61 -7.61 2.38 4.52
C THR A 61 -7.97 2.08 3.06
N GLY A 62 -8.92 1.19 2.84
CA GLY A 62 -9.35 0.78 1.51
C GLY A 62 -10.37 1.73 0.93
N PHE A 63 -10.27 1.99 -0.38
CA PHE A 63 -11.18 2.86 -1.11
C PHE A 63 -11.57 2.24 -2.45
N ALA A 64 -12.67 2.74 -3.00
CA ALA A 64 -13.16 2.42 -4.33
C ALA A 64 -13.41 3.72 -5.10
N ASP A 65 -13.47 3.63 -6.44
CA ASP A 65 -13.89 4.79 -7.22
C ASP A 65 -15.43 4.92 -7.17
N LYS A 66 -15.96 5.97 -7.78
CA LYS A 66 -17.40 6.32 -7.66
C LYS A 66 -18.34 5.44 -8.46
N ARG A 67 -17.82 4.50 -9.26
CA ARG A 67 -18.66 3.63 -10.09
C ARG A 67 -19.21 2.48 -9.26
N GLY A 68 -20.43 2.05 -9.58
CA GLY A 68 -21.10 0.97 -8.89
C GLY A 68 -21.95 1.45 -7.72
N THR A 69 -22.49 0.51 -6.97
CA THR A 69 -23.36 0.82 -5.81
C THR A 69 -22.50 1.07 -4.58
N GLU A 70 -23.11 1.75 -3.61
CA GLU A 70 -22.48 2.00 -2.32
C GLU A 70 -22.08 0.69 -1.64
N LYS A 71 -22.99 -0.29 -1.65
CA LYS A 71 -22.72 -1.60 -1.05
C LYS A 71 -21.55 -2.30 -1.72
N ALA A 72 -21.52 -2.33 -3.05
CA ALA A 72 -20.42 -2.96 -3.79
C ALA A 72 -19.10 -2.25 -3.51
N ASN A 73 -19.11 -0.93 -3.42
CA ASN A 73 -17.91 -0.15 -3.16
C ASN A 73 -17.38 -0.37 -1.74
N MET A 74 -18.26 -0.54 -0.76
CA MET A 74 -17.82 -0.90 0.59
C MET A 74 -17.16 -2.27 0.60
N ILE A 75 -17.75 -3.23 -0.11
CA ILE A 75 -17.20 -4.60 -0.18
C ILE A 75 -15.82 -4.60 -0.85
N ILE A 76 -15.68 -3.92 -1.99
CA ILE A 76 -14.40 -3.93 -2.72
C ILE A 76 -13.32 -3.19 -1.92
N SER A 77 -13.69 -2.10 -1.24
CA SER A 77 -12.73 -1.37 -0.42
C SER A 77 -12.21 -2.23 0.73
N GLU A 78 -13.07 -3.03 1.34
CA GLU A 78 -12.67 -3.97 2.38
C GLU A 78 -11.77 -5.07 1.82
N ARG A 79 -12.11 -5.63 0.67
CA ARG A 79 -11.30 -6.66 0.02
C ARG A 79 -9.89 -6.15 -0.32
N ARG A 80 -9.80 -4.90 -0.75
CA ARG A 80 -8.52 -4.29 -1.09
C ARG A 80 -7.62 -4.13 0.14
N VAL A 81 -8.18 -3.62 1.24
CA VAL A 81 -7.36 -3.48 2.45
C VAL A 81 -6.96 -4.83 3.00
N ASN A 82 -7.84 -5.83 2.91
CA ASN A 82 -7.49 -7.18 3.36
C ASN A 82 -6.38 -7.79 2.49
N ALA A 83 -6.40 -7.53 1.18
CA ALA A 83 -5.36 -8.04 0.29
C ALA A 83 -3.99 -7.48 0.67
N VAL A 84 -3.90 -6.18 0.94
CA VAL A 84 -2.64 -5.55 1.34
C VAL A 84 -2.20 -6.07 2.71
N ALA A 85 -3.11 -6.10 3.68
CA ALA A 85 -2.80 -6.55 5.04
C ALA A 85 -2.34 -8.01 5.04
N ASP A 86 -3.02 -8.88 4.29
CA ASP A 86 -2.65 -10.29 4.22
C ASP A 86 -1.26 -10.47 3.60
N MET A 87 -0.93 -9.70 2.59
CA MET A 87 0.39 -9.77 1.98
C MET A 87 1.46 -9.35 2.99
N VAL A 88 1.25 -8.25 3.70
CA VAL A 88 2.18 -7.74 4.71
C VAL A 88 2.38 -8.75 5.84
N ILE A 89 1.30 -9.34 6.31
CA ILE A 89 1.33 -10.25 7.46
C ILE A 89 1.80 -11.64 7.05
N SER A 90 1.14 -12.24 6.05
CA SER A 90 1.35 -13.65 5.72
C SER A 90 2.56 -13.87 4.84
N LYS A 91 2.75 -13.02 3.83
CA LYS A 91 3.86 -13.20 2.90
C LYS A 91 5.17 -12.66 3.48
N TYR A 92 5.11 -11.54 4.18
CA TYR A 92 6.31 -10.84 4.64
C TYR A 92 6.54 -10.91 6.15
N GLY A 93 5.63 -11.49 6.90
CA GLY A 93 5.86 -11.82 8.30
C GLY A 93 5.76 -10.68 9.30
N ILE A 94 5.08 -9.59 8.94
CA ILE A 94 4.87 -8.49 9.90
C ILE A 94 3.77 -8.91 10.89
N ASN A 95 3.98 -8.60 12.17
CA ASN A 95 3.00 -8.90 13.20
C ASN A 95 1.69 -8.13 12.94
N LYS A 96 0.58 -8.83 13.00
CA LYS A 96 -0.74 -8.25 12.71
C LYS A 96 -1.09 -7.09 13.65
N ASP A 97 -0.53 -7.08 14.86
CA ASP A 97 -0.80 -6.02 15.83
C ASP A 97 -0.24 -4.67 15.40
N ARG A 98 0.63 -4.67 14.39
CA ARG A 98 1.20 -3.45 13.84
C ARG A 98 0.38 -2.87 12.70
N ILE A 99 -0.70 -3.54 12.30
CA ILE A 99 -1.54 -3.15 11.17
C ILE A 99 -2.93 -2.80 11.66
N VAL A 100 -3.38 -1.58 11.36
CA VAL A 100 -4.75 -1.14 11.61
C VAL A 100 -5.46 -1.08 10.26
N LYS A 101 -6.60 -1.75 10.13
CA LYS A 101 -7.36 -1.82 8.87
C LYS A 101 -8.62 -0.99 8.98
N ASP A 102 -8.93 -0.25 7.92
CA ASP A 102 -10.17 0.48 7.77
C ASP A 102 -10.57 0.45 6.29
N HIS A 103 -11.85 0.70 6.01
CA HIS A 103 -12.31 0.80 4.64
C HIS A 103 -13.50 1.76 4.60
N LYS A 104 -13.56 2.57 3.55
CA LYS A 104 -14.50 3.68 3.50
C LYS A 104 -15.39 3.70 2.27
N GLY A 105 -15.23 2.72 1.36
CA GLY A 105 -16.01 2.69 0.12
C GLY A 105 -15.50 3.74 -0.84
N VAL A 106 -16.38 4.64 -1.29
CA VAL A 106 -16.04 5.59 -2.34
C VAL A 106 -15.07 6.65 -1.85
N SER A 107 -14.06 6.94 -2.67
CA SER A 107 -13.19 8.10 -2.48
C SER A 107 -13.35 9.06 -3.65
N SER A 108 -13.34 10.35 -3.35
CA SER A 108 -13.22 11.41 -4.34
C SER A 108 -11.96 12.23 -4.08
N ARG A 109 -10.98 11.64 -3.40
CA ARG A 109 -9.75 12.29 -2.98
C ARG A 109 -8.89 12.74 -4.16
N TYR A 110 -8.95 11.99 -5.27
CA TYR A 110 -8.14 12.25 -6.45
C TYR A 110 -9.05 12.57 -7.64
N ASP A 111 -8.51 13.31 -8.61
CA ASP A 111 -9.25 13.73 -9.80
C ASP A 111 -9.60 12.58 -10.72
N LYS A 112 -8.74 11.56 -10.77
CA LYS A 112 -8.93 10.42 -11.67
C LYS A 112 -9.47 9.23 -10.89
N ASP A 113 -10.45 8.53 -11.47
CA ASP A 113 -11.07 7.37 -10.84
C ASP A 113 -10.04 6.28 -10.52
N GLU A 114 -9.09 6.05 -11.41
CA GLU A 114 -8.09 5.00 -11.19
C GLU A 114 -7.21 5.28 -9.96
N TRP A 115 -7.05 6.54 -9.57
CA TRP A 115 -6.29 6.91 -8.38
C TRP A 115 -7.10 6.73 -7.09
N ASN A 116 -8.42 6.65 -7.21
CA ASN A 116 -9.30 6.43 -6.06
C ASN A 116 -9.49 4.93 -5.76
N ARG A 117 -9.07 4.06 -6.67
CA ARG A 117 -9.08 2.61 -6.45
C ARG A 117 -7.82 2.21 -5.70
N CYS A 118 -7.80 2.42 -4.40
CA CYS A 118 -6.54 2.30 -3.66
C CYS A 118 -6.73 1.88 -2.21
N VAL A 119 -5.61 1.50 -1.61
CA VAL A 119 -5.45 1.42 -0.16
C VAL A 119 -4.48 2.53 0.23
N LEU A 120 -4.95 3.44 1.06
CA LEU A 120 -4.12 4.52 1.59
C LEU A 120 -3.24 3.98 2.70
N VAL A 121 -1.96 4.31 2.66
CA VAL A 121 -0.98 3.85 3.64
C VAL A 121 -0.58 5.04 4.52
N GLU A 122 -0.79 4.91 5.83
CA GLU A 122 -0.44 5.95 6.80
C GLU A 122 0.42 5.36 7.90
N ILE A 123 1.52 6.03 8.19
CA ILE A 123 2.41 5.61 9.28
C ILE A 123 1.89 6.21 10.58
N ILE A 124 1.77 5.35 11.60
CA ILE A 124 1.32 5.75 12.94
C ILE A 124 2.41 5.41 13.94
N LYS A 125 2.63 6.29 14.86
CA LYS A 125 3.55 5.98 15.95
C LYS A 125 2.82 5.76 17.26
#